data_5e302413c9fff142b87ce1e1aaff6dd7
#
_entry.id   5e302413c9fff142b87ce1e1aaff6dd7
#
_cell.length_a   1.000
_cell.length_b   1.000
_cell.length_c   1.000
_cell.angle_alpha   90.00
_cell.angle_beta   90.00
_cell.angle_gamma   90.00
#
_symmetry.space_group_name_H-M   'P 1'
#
loop_
_entity.id
_entity.type
_entity.pdbx_description
1 polymer ?
#
loop_
_entity_poly.entity_id
_entity_poly.type
_entity_poly.pdbx_seq_one_letter_code
_entity_poly.pdbx_strand_id
1 'polypeptide(L)'
;MEVVPFNNISSYLNGNIGKYLADYLAELQASTVVIEENYVDRNFLIDYAKFYARSFSAPERFTRRLHFFSKKFSELHLKNALEGNKSLKELSESYLGFVVIKPIKDNDIDGSFLIGRTALKTYPKTDDQDTRTFLTHPCEASLYGIPFKINSLPFQTQDKAVAACATTALWVSLYPLSILFQVPMLSPSEITEKAVTFPGEQRNLPSFGFKSASNGKFY
;
A
#
# COMPACT_ATOMS: atom_id res chain seq x y z
N MET A 1 -9.41 17.84 -1.77
CA MET A 1 -8.56 17.62 -0.57
C MET A 1 -9.49 17.52 0.61
N GLU A 2 -9.39 16.45 1.36
CA GLU A 2 -10.25 16.22 2.52
C GLU A 2 -9.35 15.87 3.71
N VAL A 3 -9.60 16.48 4.86
CA VAL A 3 -8.87 16.23 6.11
C VAL A 3 -9.88 15.78 7.15
N VAL A 4 -9.73 14.54 7.65
CA VAL A 4 -10.68 13.96 8.60
C VAL A 4 -9.96 13.49 9.87
N PRO A 5 -10.66 13.44 11.02
CA PRO A 5 -10.16 12.80 12.22
C PRO A 5 -9.93 11.31 11.98
N PHE A 6 -8.90 10.72 12.60
CA PHE A 6 -8.61 9.30 12.46
C PHE A 6 -9.80 8.38 12.86
N ASN A 7 -10.61 8.79 13.82
CA ASN A 7 -11.78 8.01 14.26
C ASN A 7 -12.80 7.73 13.15
N ASN A 8 -12.75 8.47 12.04
CA ASN A 8 -13.63 8.30 10.89
C ASN A 8 -13.06 7.34 9.84
N ILE A 9 -11.91 6.69 10.12
CA ILE A 9 -11.20 5.86 9.14
C ILE A 9 -11.99 4.65 8.66
N SER A 10 -12.91 4.12 9.48
CA SER A 10 -13.74 2.96 9.14
C SER A 10 -14.65 3.18 7.92
N SER A 11 -14.95 4.42 7.55
CA SER A 11 -15.68 4.74 6.33
C SER A 11 -14.86 4.53 5.06
N TYR A 12 -13.53 4.48 5.16
CA TYR A 12 -12.59 4.31 4.05
C TYR A 12 -11.91 2.95 4.06
N LEU A 13 -11.63 2.40 5.24
CA LEU A 13 -11.01 1.09 5.44
C LEU A 13 -12.03 0.16 6.09
N ASN A 14 -12.50 -0.84 5.34
CA ASN A 14 -13.49 -1.81 5.79
C ASN A 14 -12.93 -3.24 5.80
N GLY A 15 -13.71 -4.17 6.36
CA GLY A 15 -13.37 -5.58 6.46
C GLY A 15 -12.20 -5.88 7.39
N ASN A 16 -11.66 -7.08 7.29
CA ASN A 16 -10.59 -7.56 8.18
C ASN A 16 -9.29 -6.77 8.02
N ILE A 17 -8.91 -6.46 6.79
CA ILE A 17 -7.70 -5.66 6.53
C ILE A 17 -7.87 -4.22 7.03
N GLY A 18 -9.07 -3.65 6.88
CA GLY A 18 -9.38 -2.33 7.39
C GLY A 18 -9.28 -2.25 8.90
N LYS A 19 -9.81 -3.26 9.60
CA LYS A 19 -9.69 -3.38 11.06
C LYS A 19 -8.22 -3.52 11.49
N TYR A 20 -7.47 -4.42 10.86
CA TYR A 20 -6.04 -4.59 11.14
C TYR A 20 -5.26 -3.27 10.99
N LEU A 21 -5.49 -2.53 9.89
CA LEU A 21 -4.83 -1.25 9.65
C LEU A 21 -5.26 -0.17 10.65
N ALA A 22 -6.53 -0.17 11.06
CA ALA A 22 -7.01 0.75 12.07
C ALA A 22 -6.35 0.50 13.44
N ASP A 23 -6.26 -0.77 13.86
CA ASP A 23 -5.57 -1.16 15.10
C ASP A 23 -4.07 -0.80 15.03
N TYR A 24 -3.40 -1.10 13.91
CA TYR A 24 -2.01 -0.74 13.69
C TYR A 24 -1.75 0.76 13.79
N LEU A 25 -2.59 1.57 13.13
CA LEU A 25 -2.46 3.03 13.11
C LEU A 25 -2.83 3.65 14.46
N ALA A 26 -3.72 3.03 15.22
CA ALA A 26 -4.02 3.44 16.59
C ALA A 26 -2.79 3.27 17.51
N GLU A 27 -2.05 2.17 17.40
CA GLU A 27 -0.79 1.98 18.13
C GLU A 27 0.27 3.02 17.74
N LEU A 28 0.28 3.47 16.48
CA LEU A 28 1.12 4.59 16.00
C LEU A 28 0.59 5.96 16.42
N GLN A 29 -0.50 6.02 17.19
CA GLN A 29 -1.13 7.26 17.66
C GLN A 29 -1.63 8.16 16.52
N ALA A 30 -2.13 7.57 15.45
CA ALA A 30 -2.72 8.32 14.34
C ALA A 30 -3.87 9.20 14.85
N SER A 31 -3.89 10.46 14.44
CA SER A 31 -4.89 11.45 14.87
C SER A 31 -5.61 12.13 13.70
N THR A 32 -4.92 12.31 12.57
CA THR A 32 -5.46 12.98 11.38
C THR A 32 -5.17 12.16 10.14
N VAL A 33 -6.13 12.13 9.24
CA VAL A 33 -6.01 11.50 7.92
C VAL A 33 -6.25 12.54 6.84
N VAL A 34 -5.36 12.59 5.85
CA VAL A 34 -5.55 13.40 4.62
C VAL A 34 -5.83 12.46 3.48
N ILE A 35 -6.91 12.73 2.75
CA ILE A 35 -7.41 11.89 1.68
C ILE A 35 -7.12 12.53 0.33
N GLU A 36 -6.40 11.80 -0.50
CA GLU A 36 -6.24 12.09 -1.92
C GLU A 36 -7.19 11.20 -2.72
N GLU A 37 -8.24 11.79 -3.21
CA GLU A 37 -9.12 11.16 -4.21
C GLU A 37 -8.45 11.16 -5.59
N ASN A 38 -8.78 10.20 -6.41
CA ASN A 38 -8.26 10.06 -7.78
C ASN A 38 -6.73 10.00 -7.86
N TYR A 39 -6.09 9.34 -6.87
CA TYR A 39 -4.66 9.14 -6.88
C TYR A 39 -4.24 8.18 -8.01
N VAL A 40 -3.21 8.55 -8.75
CA VAL A 40 -2.64 7.71 -9.80
C VAL A 40 -1.51 6.85 -9.21
N ASP A 41 -1.82 5.63 -8.80
CA ASP A 41 -0.80 4.65 -8.42
C ASP A 41 -0.23 3.99 -9.67
N ARG A 42 1.09 4.14 -9.89
CA ARG A 42 1.77 3.61 -11.08
C ARG A 42 1.61 2.10 -11.23
N ASN A 43 1.75 1.34 -10.15
CA ASN A 43 1.67 -0.11 -10.22
C ASN A 43 0.26 -0.57 -10.57
N PHE A 44 -0.74 0.02 -9.90
CA PHE A 44 -2.13 -0.26 -10.21
C PHE A 44 -2.51 0.15 -11.63
N LEU A 45 -2.02 1.29 -12.13
CA LEU A 45 -2.32 1.73 -13.49
C LEU A 45 -1.75 0.77 -14.55
N ILE A 46 -0.57 0.20 -14.32
CA ILE A 46 0.01 -0.84 -15.20
C ILE A 46 -0.83 -2.11 -15.13
N ASP A 47 -1.16 -2.58 -13.93
CA ASP A 47 -2.00 -3.75 -13.72
C ASP A 47 -3.40 -3.55 -14.34
N TYR A 48 -3.96 -2.34 -14.21
CA TYR A 48 -5.21 -1.95 -14.85
C TYR A 48 -5.15 -2.08 -16.38
N ALA A 49 -4.14 -1.49 -17.00
CA ALA A 49 -3.98 -1.50 -18.45
C ALA A 49 -3.77 -2.93 -19.00
N LYS A 50 -3.04 -3.77 -18.27
CA LYS A 50 -2.73 -5.14 -18.68
C LYS A 50 -3.89 -6.11 -18.46
N PHE A 51 -4.63 -5.97 -17.40
CA PHE A 51 -5.66 -6.92 -16.98
C PHE A 51 -7.07 -6.31 -16.88
N TYR A 52 -7.26 -5.32 -16.00
CA TYR A 52 -8.60 -4.85 -15.64
C TYR A 52 -9.33 -4.10 -16.75
N ALA A 53 -8.61 -3.38 -17.61
CA ALA A 53 -9.20 -2.67 -18.74
C ALA A 53 -9.93 -3.58 -19.73
N ARG A 54 -9.62 -4.90 -19.71
CA ARG A 54 -10.23 -5.92 -20.57
C ARG A 54 -11.29 -6.75 -19.85
N SER A 55 -11.54 -6.50 -18.58
CA SER A 55 -12.54 -7.23 -17.82
C SER A 55 -13.96 -6.78 -18.21
N PHE A 56 -14.93 -7.69 -18.09
CA PHE A 56 -16.33 -7.40 -18.43
C PHE A 56 -16.90 -6.25 -17.57
N SER A 57 -16.46 -6.14 -16.32
CA SER A 57 -16.79 -5.03 -15.43
C SER A 57 -15.47 -4.42 -14.94
N ALA A 58 -14.93 -3.49 -15.74
CA ALA A 58 -13.69 -2.82 -15.39
C ALA A 58 -13.92 -1.92 -14.16
N PRO A 59 -13.07 -2.00 -13.12
CA PRO A 59 -13.09 -1.05 -12.01
C PRO A 59 -12.66 0.34 -12.49
N GLU A 60 -12.76 1.33 -11.62
CA GLU A 60 -12.16 2.64 -11.87
C GLU A 60 -10.64 2.52 -11.98
N ARG A 61 -10.02 3.40 -12.77
CA ARG A 61 -8.55 3.40 -12.98
C ARG A 61 -7.77 4.20 -11.94
N PHE A 62 -8.49 4.97 -11.13
CA PHE A 62 -7.89 5.78 -10.07
C PHE A 62 -8.05 5.09 -8.73
N THR A 63 -7.04 5.23 -7.90
CA THR A 63 -7.03 4.76 -6.52
C THR A 63 -7.31 5.93 -5.58
N ARG A 64 -7.50 5.60 -4.32
CA ARG A 64 -7.53 6.59 -3.22
C ARG A 64 -6.29 6.41 -2.38
N ARG A 65 -5.64 7.49 -1.95
CA ARG A 65 -4.49 7.43 -1.05
C ARG A 65 -4.80 8.17 0.23
N LEU A 66 -4.62 7.48 1.36
CA LEU A 66 -4.83 8.01 2.70
C LEU A 66 -3.46 8.27 3.33
N HIS A 67 -3.21 9.50 3.79
CA HIS A 67 -2.00 9.88 4.52
C HIS A 67 -2.31 10.05 5.99
N PHE A 68 -1.48 9.48 6.86
CA PHE A 68 -1.70 9.44 8.30
C PHE A 68 -0.69 10.30 9.05
N PHE A 69 -1.19 11.01 10.07
CA PHE A 69 -0.40 11.89 10.91
C PHE A 69 -0.75 11.66 12.38
N SER A 70 0.26 11.69 13.26
CA SER A 70 0.05 11.61 14.71
C SER A 70 -0.44 12.94 15.32
N LYS A 71 -0.25 14.06 14.64
CA LYS A 71 -0.70 15.38 15.08
C LYS A 71 -2.11 15.69 14.59
N LYS A 72 -2.92 16.35 15.44
CA LYS A 72 -4.22 16.90 15.03
C LYS A 72 -4.03 18.21 14.28
N PHE A 73 -4.64 18.34 13.13
CA PHE A 73 -4.69 19.59 12.36
C PHE A 73 -5.94 19.65 11.47
N SER A 74 -6.28 20.83 11.01
CA SER A 74 -7.41 21.09 10.11
C SER A 74 -6.94 21.24 8.66
N GLU A 75 -7.91 21.24 7.74
CA GLU A 75 -7.65 21.52 6.32
C GLU A 75 -7.00 22.91 6.12
N LEU A 76 -7.43 23.92 6.87
CA LEU A 76 -6.84 25.25 6.81
C LEU A 76 -5.35 25.23 7.23
N HIS A 77 -5.01 24.44 8.26
CA HIS A 77 -3.62 24.28 8.69
C HIS A 77 -2.76 23.66 7.60
N LEU A 78 -3.28 22.63 6.92
CA LEU A 78 -2.59 22.00 5.79
C LEU A 78 -2.43 22.97 4.61
N LYS A 79 -3.47 23.74 4.26
CA LYS A 79 -3.38 24.77 3.21
C LYS A 79 -2.31 25.80 3.51
N ASN A 80 -2.28 26.32 4.74
CA ASN A 80 -1.25 27.26 5.15
C ASN A 80 0.18 26.68 5.09
N ALA A 81 0.33 25.40 5.38
CA ALA A 81 1.60 24.71 5.24
C ALA A 81 2.03 24.56 3.77
N LEU A 82 1.07 24.30 2.86
CA LEU A 82 1.30 24.25 1.42
C LEU A 82 1.76 25.59 0.83
N GLU A 83 1.30 26.71 1.42
CA GLU A 83 1.66 28.08 1.00
C GLU A 83 3.04 28.54 1.55
N GLY A 84 3.83 27.64 2.14
CA GLY A 84 5.21 27.93 2.56
C GLY A 84 5.38 28.41 3.99
N ASN A 85 4.38 28.25 4.84
CA ASN A 85 4.44 28.62 6.26
C ASN A 85 5.23 27.59 7.11
N LYS A 86 5.73 28.01 8.28
CA LYS A 86 6.61 27.25 9.21
C LYS A 86 6.09 25.87 9.67
N SER A 87 4.84 25.52 9.38
CA SER A 87 4.18 24.28 9.81
C SER A 87 4.65 23.00 9.12
N LEU A 88 5.42 23.08 8.02
CA LEU A 88 5.85 21.89 7.24
C LEU A 88 6.72 20.93 8.04
N LYS A 89 7.62 21.46 8.88
CA LYS A 89 8.49 20.63 9.71
C LYS A 89 7.69 19.78 10.69
N GLU A 90 6.73 20.39 11.36
CA GLU A 90 5.87 19.68 12.32
C GLU A 90 4.99 18.62 11.66
N LEU A 91 4.46 18.89 10.45
CA LEU A 91 3.73 17.90 9.66
C LEU A 91 4.63 16.74 9.28
N SER A 92 5.86 17.01 8.81
CA SER A 92 6.82 15.98 8.43
C SER A 92 7.22 15.09 9.61
N GLU A 93 7.43 15.65 10.80
CA GLU A 93 7.75 14.90 12.02
C GLU A 93 6.58 14.02 12.48
N SER A 94 5.35 14.48 12.28
CA SER A 94 4.13 13.76 12.64
C SER A 94 3.66 12.74 11.60
N TYR A 95 4.29 12.69 10.43
CA TYR A 95 3.88 11.80 9.34
C TYR A 95 4.13 10.33 9.68
N LEU A 96 3.09 9.51 9.55
CA LEU A 96 3.10 8.07 9.88
C LEU A 96 3.16 7.17 8.64
N GLY A 97 2.89 7.75 7.45
CA GLY A 97 2.87 7.00 6.20
C GLY A 97 1.55 7.09 5.46
N PHE A 98 1.36 6.19 4.52
CA PHE A 98 0.18 6.19 3.66
C PHE A 98 -0.33 4.79 3.34
N VAL A 99 -1.61 4.70 3.01
CA VAL A 99 -2.29 3.51 2.50
C VAL A 99 -2.92 3.85 1.15
N VAL A 100 -2.69 3.02 0.14
CA VAL A 100 -3.38 3.12 -1.16
C VAL A 100 -4.54 2.13 -1.18
N ILE A 101 -5.73 2.59 -1.50
CA ILE A 101 -6.93 1.77 -1.64
C ILE A 101 -7.25 1.62 -3.13
N LYS A 102 -7.26 0.37 -3.62
CA LYS A 102 -7.66 0.06 -4.99
C LYS A 102 -9.19 0.05 -5.10
N PRO A 103 -9.79 0.47 -6.21
CA PRO A 103 -11.24 0.43 -6.43
C PRO A 103 -11.74 -0.99 -6.77
N ILE A 104 -11.21 -2.00 -6.09
CA ILE A 104 -11.51 -3.42 -6.29
C ILE A 104 -11.86 -4.02 -4.95
N LYS A 105 -13.00 -4.72 -4.89
CA LYS A 105 -13.44 -5.43 -3.70
C LYS A 105 -13.05 -6.90 -3.76
N ASP A 106 -12.56 -7.44 -2.66
CA ASP A 106 -12.37 -8.87 -2.46
C ASP A 106 -13.70 -9.51 -2.03
N ASN A 107 -14.53 -9.86 -2.99
CA ASN A 107 -15.84 -10.46 -2.73
C ASN A 107 -15.75 -11.92 -2.21
N ASP A 108 -14.59 -12.55 -2.34
CA ASP A 108 -14.39 -13.95 -1.90
C ASP A 108 -14.06 -14.03 -0.40
N ILE A 109 -13.63 -12.93 0.22
CA ILE A 109 -13.29 -12.88 1.65
C ILE A 109 -14.38 -12.15 2.44
N ASP A 110 -14.44 -10.84 2.33
CA ASP A 110 -15.31 -10.03 3.19
C ASP A 110 -15.84 -8.76 2.50
N GLY A 111 -15.62 -8.63 1.19
CA GLY A 111 -16.01 -7.46 0.42
C GLY A 111 -15.19 -6.19 0.72
N SER A 112 -14.06 -6.32 1.43
CA SER A 112 -13.14 -5.22 1.66
C SER A 112 -12.45 -4.78 0.37
N PHE A 113 -12.04 -3.51 0.32
CA PHE A 113 -11.22 -3.02 -0.78
C PHE A 113 -9.80 -3.58 -0.71
N LEU A 114 -9.24 -3.92 -1.86
CA LEU A 114 -7.83 -4.32 -1.95
C LEU A 114 -6.93 -3.12 -1.63
N ILE A 115 -5.89 -3.41 -0.85
CA ILE A 115 -4.87 -2.43 -0.49
C ILE A 115 -3.72 -2.52 -1.50
N GLY A 116 -3.44 -1.40 -2.14
CA GLY A 116 -2.29 -1.22 -3.02
C GLY A 116 -1.02 -0.91 -2.23
N ARG A 117 -0.05 -0.29 -2.90
CA ARG A 117 1.23 0.08 -2.28
C ARG A 117 1.01 0.92 -1.02
N THR A 118 1.38 0.36 0.10
CA THR A 118 1.24 0.97 1.42
C THR A 118 2.60 1.02 2.10
N ALA A 119 2.91 2.14 2.73
CA ALA A 119 4.10 2.30 3.57
C ALA A 119 3.71 3.03 4.85
N LEU A 120 3.94 2.38 5.99
CA LEU A 120 3.66 2.91 7.33
C LEU A 120 4.92 2.81 8.19
N LYS A 121 5.08 3.70 9.15
CA LYS A 121 6.11 3.58 10.18
C LYS A 121 5.96 2.21 10.86
N THR A 122 7.08 1.61 11.25
CA THR A 122 7.08 0.37 12.04
C THR A 122 6.53 0.63 13.45
N TYR A 123 6.10 -0.43 14.12
CA TYR A 123 5.69 -0.34 15.52
C TYR A 123 6.80 0.29 16.37
N PRO A 124 6.46 1.18 17.30
CA PRO A 124 7.41 1.68 18.27
C PRO A 124 7.91 0.53 19.13
N LYS A 125 9.15 0.61 19.62
CA LYS A 125 9.63 -0.31 20.64
C LYS A 125 8.88 -0.04 21.93
N THR A 126 8.37 -1.11 22.55
CA THR A 126 7.54 -1.01 23.77
C THR A 126 8.39 -0.94 25.05
N ASP A 127 9.56 -1.56 25.03
CA ASP A 127 10.53 -1.56 26.14
C ASP A 127 11.95 -1.90 25.63
N ASP A 128 12.93 -1.85 26.53
CA ASP A 128 14.33 -2.18 26.21
C ASP A 128 14.54 -3.68 25.90
N GLN A 129 13.59 -4.55 26.23
CA GLN A 129 13.63 -5.99 25.92
C GLN A 129 13.00 -6.32 24.57
N ASP A 130 12.39 -5.35 23.88
CA ASP A 130 11.81 -5.55 22.57
C ASP A 130 12.90 -5.83 21.53
N THR A 131 13.07 -7.10 21.19
CA THR A 131 14.06 -7.59 20.21
C THR A 131 13.58 -7.54 18.77
N ARG A 132 12.36 -7.01 18.50
CA ARG A 132 11.84 -6.90 17.14
C ARG A 132 12.75 -6.03 16.28
N THR A 133 13.15 -6.59 15.16
CA THR A 133 13.91 -5.88 14.14
C THR A 133 13.11 -5.84 12.85
N PHE A 134 13.14 -4.71 12.17
CA PHE A 134 12.44 -4.52 10.92
C PHE A 134 13.43 -4.14 9.82
N LEU A 135 13.37 -4.85 8.70
CA LEU A 135 14.06 -4.42 7.49
C LEU A 135 13.30 -3.24 6.90
N THR A 136 13.86 -2.06 7.00
CA THR A 136 13.24 -0.83 6.47
C THR A 136 14.22 -0.06 5.60
N HIS A 137 13.67 0.76 4.73
CA HIS A 137 14.42 1.74 3.95
C HIS A 137 13.60 3.04 3.80
N PRO A 138 14.23 4.14 3.39
CA PRO A 138 13.51 5.39 3.16
C PRO A 138 12.43 5.25 2.09
N CYS A 139 11.20 5.58 2.44
CA CYS A 139 10.04 5.65 1.54
C CYS A 139 9.57 7.09 1.46
N GLU A 140 9.34 7.58 0.26
CA GLU A 140 8.80 8.90 0.01
C GLU A 140 7.38 8.85 -0.52
N ALA A 141 6.59 9.84 -0.09
CA ALA A 141 5.29 10.14 -0.66
C ALA A 141 5.16 11.65 -0.86
N SER A 142 4.72 12.09 -2.02
CA SER A 142 4.38 13.48 -2.24
C SER A 142 2.89 13.67 -1.96
N LEU A 143 2.56 14.62 -1.11
CA LEU A 143 1.19 15.06 -0.84
C LEU A 143 1.05 16.51 -1.31
N TYR A 144 0.33 16.72 -2.39
CA TYR A 144 0.16 18.04 -3.03
C TYR A 144 1.48 18.81 -3.26
N GLY A 145 2.53 18.07 -3.66
CA GLY A 145 3.86 18.65 -3.90
C GLY A 145 4.80 18.68 -2.70
N ILE A 146 4.31 18.43 -1.48
CA ILE A 146 5.16 18.33 -0.29
C ILE A 146 5.70 16.90 -0.18
N PRO A 147 7.03 16.71 -0.14
CA PRO A 147 7.63 15.39 0.07
C PRO A 147 7.59 15.03 1.57
N PHE A 148 7.01 13.88 1.88
CA PHE A 148 7.06 13.24 3.19
C PHE A 148 7.92 11.98 3.12
N LYS A 149 8.69 11.71 4.16
CA LYS A 149 9.60 10.56 4.24
C LYS A 149 9.36 9.77 5.51
N ILE A 150 9.38 8.45 5.38
CA ILE A 150 9.37 7.50 6.51
C ILE A 150 10.33 6.36 6.23
N ASN A 151 10.80 5.69 7.26
CA ASN A 151 11.48 4.40 7.12
C ASN A 151 10.42 3.29 7.23
N SER A 152 10.27 2.50 6.18
CA SER A 152 9.26 1.45 6.07
C SER A 152 9.71 0.36 5.11
N LEU A 153 8.99 -0.75 5.09
CA LEU A 153 8.99 -1.71 3.98
C LEU A 153 7.60 -1.70 3.38
N PRO A 154 7.44 -1.24 2.14
CA PRO A 154 6.13 -1.22 1.50
C PRO A 154 5.50 -2.60 1.38
N PHE A 155 4.20 -2.66 1.54
CA PHE A 155 3.40 -3.87 1.39
C PHE A 155 2.12 -3.58 0.60
N GLN A 156 1.44 -4.63 0.18
CA GLN A 156 0.11 -4.59 -0.45
C GLN A 156 -0.61 -5.90 -0.20
N THR A 157 -1.95 -5.91 -0.34
CA THR A 157 -2.71 -7.15 -0.30
C THR A 157 -2.48 -7.96 -1.58
N GLN A 158 -2.72 -9.26 -1.46
CA GLN A 158 -2.77 -10.13 -2.64
C GLN A 158 -3.97 -9.74 -3.51
N ASP A 159 -3.77 -9.91 -4.79
CA ASP A 159 -4.78 -9.65 -5.81
C ASP A 159 -4.84 -10.90 -6.71
N LYS A 160 -5.88 -11.70 -6.56
CA LYS A 160 -6.00 -12.99 -7.27
C LYS A 160 -5.90 -12.85 -8.80
N ALA A 161 -6.25 -11.68 -9.31
CA ALA A 161 -6.21 -11.44 -10.75
C ALA A 161 -4.78 -11.28 -11.27
N VAL A 162 -3.91 -10.55 -10.53
CA VAL A 162 -2.58 -10.16 -11.03
C VAL A 162 -1.42 -10.51 -10.10
N ALA A 163 -1.68 -10.78 -8.82
CA ALA A 163 -0.63 -10.89 -7.79
C ALA A 163 -0.98 -11.90 -6.70
N ALA A 164 -0.65 -13.17 -6.91
CA ALA A 164 -0.69 -14.18 -5.85
C ALA A 164 0.42 -13.96 -4.80
N CYS A 165 0.43 -14.77 -3.73
CA CYS A 165 1.37 -14.68 -2.61
C CYS A 165 2.83 -14.50 -3.05
N ALA A 166 3.31 -15.34 -3.97
CA ALA A 166 4.70 -15.30 -4.44
C ALA A 166 5.02 -13.99 -5.17
N THR A 167 4.12 -13.52 -6.03
CA THR A 167 4.28 -12.26 -6.76
C THR A 167 4.36 -11.09 -5.80
N THR A 168 3.48 -11.04 -4.79
CA THR A 168 3.49 -10.00 -3.77
C THR A 168 4.77 -10.04 -2.94
N ALA A 169 5.22 -11.22 -2.52
CA ALA A 169 6.46 -11.39 -1.76
C ALA A 169 7.70 -10.93 -2.57
N LEU A 170 7.77 -11.29 -3.86
CA LEU A 170 8.83 -10.83 -4.75
C LEU A 170 8.76 -9.30 -4.93
N TRP A 171 7.58 -8.74 -5.11
CA TRP A 171 7.41 -7.29 -5.23
C TRP A 171 7.94 -6.55 -3.99
N VAL A 172 7.58 -7.00 -2.78
CA VAL A 172 8.09 -6.45 -1.52
C VAL A 172 9.60 -6.54 -1.44
N SER A 173 10.19 -7.69 -1.81
CA SER A 173 11.63 -7.93 -1.77
C SER A 173 12.40 -7.09 -2.80
N LEU A 174 11.83 -6.88 -3.97
CA LEU A 174 12.46 -6.09 -5.04
C LEU A 174 12.41 -4.58 -4.78
N TYR A 175 11.51 -4.11 -3.93
CA TYR A 175 11.34 -2.68 -3.69
C TYR A 175 12.62 -2.01 -3.13
N PRO A 176 13.26 -2.50 -2.05
CA PRO A 176 14.52 -1.93 -1.59
C PRO A 176 15.64 -2.05 -2.62
N LEU A 177 15.68 -3.12 -3.39
CA LEU A 177 16.69 -3.31 -4.44
C LEU A 177 16.54 -2.29 -5.57
N SER A 178 15.30 -1.90 -5.91
CA SER A 178 15.06 -0.89 -6.93
C SER A 178 15.61 0.49 -6.53
N ILE A 179 15.59 0.82 -5.24
CA ILE A 179 16.14 2.06 -4.72
C ILE A 179 17.65 2.00 -4.60
N LEU A 180 18.19 0.91 -4.03
CA LEU A 180 19.63 0.74 -3.76
C LEU A 180 20.45 0.59 -5.05
N PHE A 181 19.92 -0.10 -6.04
CA PHE A 181 20.63 -0.46 -7.27
C PHE A 181 20.03 0.19 -8.53
N GLN A 182 19.06 1.11 -8.38
CA GLN A 182 18.38 1.79 -9.48
C GLN A 182 17.78 0.82 -10.53
N VAL A 183 17.39 -0.38 -10.08
CA VAL A 183 16.70 -1.35 -10.91
C VAL A 183 15.26 -0.91 -11.12
N PRO A 184 14.70 -1.00 -12.35
CA PRO A 184 13.31 -0.65 -12.60
C PRO A 184 12.36 -1.43 -11.69
N MET A 185 11.50 -0.72 -10.95
CA MET A 185 10.47 -1.35 -10.14
C MET A 185 9.38 -1.91 -11.05
N LEU A 186 9.19 -3.22 -11.00
CA LEU A 186 8.15 -3.92 -11.73
C LEU A 186 6.82 -3.86 -10.98
N SER A 187 5.72 -3.77 -11.71
CA SER A 187 4.38 -3.97 -11.15
C SER A 187 4.12 -5.47 -10.86
N PRO A 188 3.11 -5.81 -10.04
CA PRO A 188 2.74 -7.20 -9.83
C PRO A 188 2.45 -7.97 -11.11
N SER A 189 1.73 -7.40 -12.06
CA SER A 189 1.45 -8.04 -13.35
C SER A 189 2.71 -8.24 -14.18
N GLU A 190 3.66 -7.31 -14.19
CA GLU A 190 4.94 -7.45 -14.87
C GLU A 190 5.80 -8.57 -14.29
N ILE A 191 5.79 -8.74 -12.95
CA ILE A 191 6.47 -9.86 -12.29
C ILE A 191 5.83 -11.19 -12.72
N THR A 192 4.50 -11.26 -12.71
CA THR A 192 3.77 -12.46 -13.11
C THR A 192 4.03 -12.80 -14.57
N GLU A 193 3.97 -11.85 -15.49
CA GLU A 193 4.28 -12.05 -16.91
C GLU A 193 5.70 -12.59 -17.11
N LYS A 194 6.68 -11.99 -16.44
CA LYS A 194 8.06 -12.50 -16.52
C LYS A 194 8.20 -13.91 -15.98
N ALA A 195 7.49 -14.25 -14.91
CA ALA A 195 7.52 -15.60 -14.34
C ALA A 195 6.95 -16.66 -15.26
N VAL A 196 5.92 -16.35 -16.06
CA VAL A 196 5.31 -17.32 -17.00
C VAL A 196 6.10 -17.50 -18.30
N THR A 197 7.09 -16.65 -18.61
CA THR A 197 7.97 -16.83 -19.78
C THR A 197 8.97 -17.98 -19.59
N PHE A 198 9.20 -18.43 -18.35
CA PHE A 198 10.07 -19.58 -18.09
C PHE A 198 9.26 -20.88 -18.16
N PRO A 199 9.81 -21.94 -18.79
CA PRO A 199 9.14 -23.25 -18.85
C PRO A 199 8.94 -23.79 -17.45
N GLY A 200 7.70 -23.93 -17.05
CA GLY A 200 7.25 -24.47 -15.77
C GLY A 200 5.81 -24.92 -15.90
N GLU A 201 5.35 -25.77 -14.98
CA GLU A 201 3.98 -26.23 -14.99
C GLU A 201 3.00 -25.06 -14.96
N GLN A 202 2.08 -25.05 -15.87
CA GLN A 202 0.97 -24.14 -16.15
C GLN A 202 0.71 -23.03 -15.10
N ARG A 203 1.25 -21.84 -15.34
CA ARG A 203 0.89 -20.63 -14.60
C ARG A 203 0.14 -19.68 -15.53
N ASN A 204 -1.16 -19.70 -15.42
CA ASN A 204 -2.03 -18.81 -16.18
C ASN A 204 -2.49 -17.64 -15.31
N LEU A 205 -2.73 -16.48 -15.92
CA LEU A 205 -3.53 -15.41 -15.33
C LEU A 205 -5.04 -15.73 -15.54
N PRO A 206 -5.89 -15.56 -14.51
CA PRO A 206 -5.60 -15.11 -13.14
C PRO A 206 -4.78 -16.14 -12.34
N SER A 207 -3.91 -15.64 -11.45
CA SER A 207 -3.05 -16.50 -10.64
C SER A 207 -3.77 -16.98 -9.39
N PHE A 208 -4.05 -18.27 -9.28
CA PHE A 208 -4.70 -18.88 -8.11
C PHE A 208 -3.74 -19.22 -6.97
N GLY A 209 -2.49 -18.72 -7.02
CA GLY A 209 -1.48 -19.03 -6.01
C GLY A 209 -0.84 -20.40 -6.20
N PHE A 210 -0.13 -20.87 -5.16
CA PHE A 210 0.43 -22.23 -5.15
C PHE A 210 -0.71 -23.24 -4.98
N LYS A 211 -0.93 -24.08 -5.97
CA LYS A 211 -1.74 -25.29 -5.79
C LYS A 211 -0.88 -26.28 -5.01
N SER A 212 -1.35 -26.78 -3.87
CA SER A 212 -0.78 -27.96 -3.27
C SER A 212 -0.89 -29.10 -4.30
N ALA A 213 0.24 -29.71 -4.64
CA ALA A 213 0.19 -30.93 -5.41
C ALA A 213 -0.64 -31.95 -4.61
N SER A 214 -1.56 -32.65 -5.27
CA SER A 214 -2.46 -33.62 -4.65
C SER A 214 -1.75 -34.77 -3.92
N ASN A 215 -0.42 -34.78 -3.88
CA ASN A 215 0.45 -35.80 -3.28
C ASN A 215 1.40 -35.26 -2.20
N GLY A 216 1.11 -34.11 -1.58
CA GLY A 216 1.84 -33.64 -0.40
C GLY A 216 3.30 -33.24 -0.61
N LYS A 217 3.76 -33.08 -1.85
CA LYS A 217 5.10 -32.56 -2.13
C LYS A 217 5.03 -31.06 -2.40
N PHE A 218 5.58 -30.29 -1.49
CA PHE A 218 5.86 -28.86 -1.71
C PHE A 218 7.15 -28.75 -2.54
N TYR A 219 7.11 -28.01 -3.62
CA TYR A 219 8.29 -27.54 -4.33
C TYR A 219 8.45 -26.04 -4.11
#